data_ee305e35f59231692a83bfdebd325eaf
#
_entry.id   ee305e35f59231692a83bfdebd325eaf
#
_cell.length_a   1.000
_cell.length_b   1.000
_cell.length_c   1.000
_cell.angle_alpha   90.00
_cell.angle_beta   90.00
_cell.angle_gamma   90.00
#
_symmetry.space_group_name_H-M   'P 1'
#
loop_
_entity.id
_entity.type
_entity.pdbx_description
1 polymer ?
#
loop_
_entity_poly.entity_id
_entity_poly.type
_entity_poly.pdbx_seq_one_letter_code
_entity_poly.pdbx_strand_id
1 'polypeptide(L)'
;MNDNGKGQAHAHRSRDGEAHAHRHDREHTHSHQNTKTVLNRLSRASGHLESVKRMVKDGRDCSEVLIQLSAVISALKSTGKLILKDHMENCIVDAVKSGDKTKIEDLTKAIDHFIK
;
A
#
# COMPACT_ATOMS: atom_id res chain seq x y z
N MET A 1 38.78 12.20 -4.66
CA MET A 1 38.34 11.85 -4.57
C MET A 1 37.27 11.60 -4.86
N ASN A 2 37.26 11.79 -4.94
CA ASN A 2 36.34 11.63 -5.13
C ASN A 2 35.38 11.49 -5.52
N ASP A 3 35.32 11.59 -5.65
CA ASP A 3 34.43 11.50 -5.92
C ASP A 3 33.64 11.12 -6.29
N ASN A 4 33.72 10.99 -6.21
CA ASN A 4 32.91 10.56 -6.36
C ASN A 4 32.13 10.34 -6.92
N GLY A 5 32.20 10.29 -7.17
CA GLY A 5 31.49 9.97 -7.58
C GLY A 5 30.59 9.98 -7.90
N LYS A 6 30.55 10.28 -7.81
CA LYS A 6 29.63 10.18 -7.88
C LYS A 6 28.75 9.78 -8.47
N GLY A 7 28.85 9.52 -8.61
CA GLY A 7 28.06 9.01 -9.01
C GLY A 7 27.07 9.05 -9.13
N GLN A 8 26.94 9.43 -8.81
CA GLN A 8 25.95 9.32 -8.76
C GLN A 8 25.18 9.24 -9.50
N ALA A 9 25.68 9.45 -9.87
CA ALA A 9 24.87 9.43 -10.52
C ALA A 9 24.05 8.71 -10.72
N HIS A 10 24.06 8.30 -10.37
CA HIS A 10 23.19 7.53 -10.42
C HIS A 10 22.13 7.67 -10.69
N ALA A 11 22.41 8.33 -10.69
CA ALA A 11 21.36 8.51 -10.76
C ALA A 11 20.59 8.17 -11.65
N HIS A 12 20.86 7.86 -12.11
CA HIS A 12 20.10 7.49 -12.77
C HIS A 12 19.45 6.61 -12.93
N ARG A 13 19.75 6.32 -12.60
CA ARG A 13 19.18 5.49 -12.68
C ARG A 13 18.09 5.36 -12.59
N SER A 14 18.18 5.65 -12.40
CA SER A 14 17.22 5.44 -12.21
C SER A 14 16.25 5.68 -12.73
N ARG A 15 16.20 6.11 -12.86
CA ARG A 15 15.19 6.36 -13.19
C ARG A 15 14.73 6.10 -14.33
N ASP A 16 15.27 6.01 -14.88
CA ASP A 16 14.92 5.80 -16.11
C ASP A 16 14.12 4.66 -16.29
N GLY A 17 14.36 3.75 -15.71
CA GLY A 17 13.64 2.57 -15.95
C GLY A 17 12.23 2.63 -15.58
N GLU A 18 11.83 3.46 -14.71
CA GLU A 18 10.55 3.38 -14.26
C GLU A 18 9.52 3.80 -15.21
N ALA A 19 9.84 4.62 -16.12
CA ALA A 19 8.80 5.18 -16.94
C ALA A 19 8.11 4.17 -17.80
N HIS A 20 8.82 3.22 -18.35
CA HIS A 20 8.20 2.34 -19.31
C HIS A 20 7.33 1.30 -18.66
N ALA A 21 7.58 0.98 -17.46
CA ALA A 21 6.78 -0.06 -16.85
C ALA A 21 5.39 0.40 -16.56
N HIS A 22 5.20 1.66 -16.38
CA HIS A 22 3.91 2.12 -15.92
C HIS A 22 2.82 2.05 -16.94
N ARG A 23 3.16 2.02 -18.20
CA ARG A 23 2.14 2.03 -19.21
C ARG A 23 1.36 0.77 -19.25
N HIS A 24 1.97 -0.34 -18.92
CA HIS A 24 1.24 -1.57 -18.92
C HIS A 24 0.11 -1.53 -17.94
N ASP A 25 0.40 -0.96 -16.80
CA ASP A 25 -0.58 -0.95 -15.76
C ASP A 25 -1.83 -0.23 -16.15
N ARG A 26 -1.69 0.83 -16.89
CA ARG A 26 -2.85 1.60 -17.24
C ARG A 26 -3.77 0.88 -18.17
N GLU A 27 -3.25 0.01 -18.99
CA GLU A 27 -4.04 -0.60 -20.01
C GLU A 27 -5.06 -1.54 -19.50
N HIS A 28 -4.74 -2.30 -18.51
CA HIS A 28 -5.71 -3.27 -18.07
C HIS A 28 -6.05 -3.11 -16.62
N THR A 29 -5.80 -1.98 -16.07
CA THR A 29 -6.21 -1.79 -14.72
C THR A 29 -7.48 -1.05 -14.67
N HIS A 30 -8.17 -1.30 -13.65
CA HIS A 30 -9.24 -0.43 -13.25
C HIS A 30 -8.59 0.80 -12.72
N SER A 31 -9.10 1.90 -13.05
CA SER A 31 -8.57 3.13 -12.60
C SER A 31 -8.72 3.24 -11.10
N HIS A 32 -7.69 2.98 -10.38
CA HIS A 32 -7.69 3.14 -8.94
C HIS A 32 -7.16 4.53 -8.64
N GLN A 33 -8.07 5.47 -8.49
CA GLN A 33 -7.70 6.86 -8.32
C GLN A 33 -6.82 7.07 -7.12
N ASN A 34 -6.93 6.19 -6.13
CA ASN A 34 -6.22 6.37 -4.88
C ASN A 34 -4.94 5.55 -4.79
N THR A 35 -4.48 4.99 -5.90
CA THR A 35 -3.31 4.12 -5.86
C THR A 35 -2.10 4.80 -5.23
N LYS A 36 -1.80 6.01 -5.67
CA LYS A 36 -0.66 6.71 -5.14
C LYS A 36 -0.81 7.00 -3.66
N THR A 37 -2.00 7.42 -3.26
CA THR A 37 -2.28 7.69 -1.86
C THR A 37 -2.14 6.43 -1.02
N VAL A 38 -2.65 5.32 -1.52
CA VAL A 38 -2.54 4.04 -0.83
C VAL A 38 -1.09 3.66 -0.66
N LEU A 39 -0.30 3.74 -1.72
CA LEU A 39 1.11 3.38 -1.65
C LEU A 39 1.87 4.27 -0.66
N ASN A 40 1.57 5.56 -0.66
CA ASN A 40 2.21 6.47 0.28
C ASN A 40 1.85 6.14 1.71
N ARG A 41 0.60 5.81 1.96
CA ARG A 41 0.17 5.42 3.30
C ARG A 41 0.82 4.12 3.75
N LEU A 42 0.90 3.15 2.85
CA LEU A 42 1.56 1.89 3.17
C LEU A 42 3.04 2.10 3.46
N SER A 43 3.69 2.97 2.70
CA SER A 43 5.09 3.26 2.93
C SER A 43 5.31 3.91 4.29
N ARG A 44 4.43 4.82 4.67
CA ARG A 44 4.53 5.44 5.99
C ARG A 44 4.30 4.44 7.10
N ALA A 45 3.30 3.59 6.94
CA ALA A 45 3.03 2.55 7.93
C ALA A 45 4.21 1.59 8.04
N SER A 46 4.81 1.26 6.90
CA SER A 46 5.98 0.39 6.89
C SER A 46 7.14 1.01 7.67
N GLY A 47 7.40 2.30 7.46
CA GLY A 47 8.44 2.99 8.21
C GLY A 47 8.14 3.04 9.69
N HIS A 48 6.89 3.27 10.04
CA HIS A 48 6.47 3.30 11.43
C HIS A 48 6.64 1.91 12.07
N LEU A 49 6.31 0.86 11.33
CA LEU A 49 6.50 -0.50 11.84
C LEU A 49 7.97 -0.79 12.07
N GLU A 50 8.85 -0.32 11.19
CA GLU A 50 10.28 -0.47 11.41
C GLU A 50 10.72 0.21 12.70
N SER A 51 10.15 1.36 13.01
CA SER A 51 10.43 2.03 14.28
C SER A 51 10.00 1.17 15.46
N VAL A 52 8.83 0.56 15.36
CA VAL A 52 8.35 -0.32 16.44
C VAL A 52 9.30 -1.49 16.62
N LYS A 53 9.78 -2.06 15.53
CA LYS A 53 10.74 -3.14 15.61
C LYS A 53 11.98 -2.71 16.38
N ARG A 54 12.47 -1.51 16.10
CA ARG A 54 13.65 -1.00 16.83
C ARG A 54 13.35 -0.80 18.30
N MET A 55 12.16 -0.33 18.62
CA MET A 55 11.76 -0.17 20.01
C MET A 55 11.81 -1.50 20.76
N VAL A 56 11.29 -2.55 20.12
CA VAL A 56 11.31 -3.88 20.71
C VAL A 56 12.74 -4.34 20.89
N LYS A 57 13.57 -4.15 19.88
CA LYS A 57 14.94 -4.57 19.91
C LYS A 57 15.72 -3.85 21.00
N ASP A 58 15.41 -2.58 21.21
CA ASP A 58 16.09 -1.76 22.21
C ASP A 58 15.55 -1.93 23.61
N GLY A 59 14.54 -2.76 23.77
CA GLY A 59 13.98 -3.02 25.10
C GLY A 59 13.18 -1.87 25.65
N ARG A 60 12.53 -1.09 24.75
CA ARG A 60 11.70 0.02 25.22
C ARG A 60 10.53 -0.49 26.00
N ASP A 61 9.98 0.39 26.79
CA ASP A 61 8.87 0.06 27.66
C ASP A 61 7.69 -0.53 26.87
N CYS A 62 7.13 -1.59 27.41
CA CYS A 62 6.07 -2.33 26.74
C CYS A 62 4.87 -1.46 26.38
N SER A 63 4.48 -0.57 27.27
CA SER A 63 3.34 0.29 27.01
C SER A 63 3.62 1.26 25.86
N GLU A 64 4.84 1.74 25.75
CA GLU A 64 5.22 2.60 24.64
C GLU A 64 5.14 1.84 23.33
N VAL A 65 5.66 0.61 23.32
CA VAL A 65 5.64 -0.23 22.14
C VAL A 65 4.21 -0.48 21.69
N LEU A 66 3.34 -0.81 22.64
CA LEU A 66 1.96 -1.12 22.31
C LEU A 66 1.21 0.08 21.77
N ILE A 67 1.48 1.27 22.30
CA ILE A 67 0.87 2.48 21.78
C ILE A 67 1.27 2.71 20.34
N GLN A 68 2.57 2.56 20.04
CA GLN A 68 3.04 2.76 18.69
C GLN A 68 2.53 1.69 17.73
N LEU A 69 2.46 0.46 18.21
CA LEU A 69 1.92 -0.61 17.38
C LEU A 69 0.44 -0.38 17.09
N SER A 70 -0.31 0.11 18.06
CA SER A 70 -1.71 0.45 17.84
C SER A 70 -1.87 1.49 16.74
N ALA A 71 -0.96 2.46 16.72
CA ALA A 71 -1.01 3.48 15.68
C ALA A 71 -0.76 2.88 14.30
N VAL A 72 0.17 1.93 14.20
CA VAL A 72 0.41 1.24 12.93
C VAL A 72 -0.83 0.46 12.50
N ILE A 73 -1.44 -0.24 13.42
CA ILE A 73 -2.64 -1.02 13.13
C ILE A 73 -3.75 -0.10 12.62
N SER A 74 -3.95 1.02 13.30
CA SER A 74 -4.98 1.97 12.88
C SER A 74 -4.71 2.53 11.50
N ALA A 75 -3.45 2.84 11.21
CA ALA A 75 -3.07 3.35 9.88
C ALA A 75 -3.33 2.32 8.82
N LEU A 76 -3.03 1.06 9.09
CA LEU A 76 -3.27 -0.01 8.13
C LEU A 76 -4.76 -0.23 7.92
N LYS A 77 -5.54 -0.19 8.97
CA LYS A 77 -6.99 -0.32 8.84
C LYS A 77 -7.59 0.80 8.00
N SER A 78 -7.14 2.01 8.25
CA SER A 78 -7.61 3.15 7.49
C SER A 78 -7.26 3.02 6.02
N THR A 79 -6.04 2.57 5.75
CA THR A 79 -5.61 2.34 4.37
C THR A 79 -6.42 1.23 3.71
N GLY A 80 -6.70 0.17 4.47
CA GLY A 80 -7.52 -0.92 3.96
C GLY A 80 -8.93 -0.46 3.60
N LYS A 81 -9.50 0.44 4.39
CA LYS A 81 -10.81 0.99 4.05
C LYS A 81 -10.77 1.77 2.75
N LEU A 82 -9.69 2.49 2.51
CA LEU A 82 -9.55 3.22 1.26
C LEU A 82 -9.46 2.27 0.08
N ILE A 83 -8.70 1.19 0.23
CA ILE A 83 -8.61 0.17 -0.81
C ILE A 83 -9.97 -0.44 -1.07
N LEU A 84 -10.68 -0.76 -0.01
CA LEU A 84 -11.99 -1.37 -0.12
C LEU A 84 -12.95 -0.46 -0.86
N LYS A 85 -12.92 0.82 -0.53
CA LYS A 85 -13.79 1.78 -1.19
C LYS A 85 -13.51 1.81 -2.70
N ASP A 86 -12.24 1.82 -3.09
CA ASP A 86 -11.88 1.79 -4.50
C ASP A 86 -12.43 0.56 -5.18
N HIS A 87 -12.28 -0.59 -4.54
CA HIS A 87 -12.78 -1.83 -5.13
C HIS A 87 -14.28 -1.81 -5.27
N MET A 88 -14.98 -1.31 -4.27
CA MET A 88 -16.42 -1.24 -4.36
C MET A 88 -16.88 -0.35 -5.50
N GLU A 89 -16.20 0.76 -5.69
CA GLU A 89 -16.61 1.69 -6.72
C GLU A 89 -16.28 1.20 -8.12
N ASN A 90 -15.17 0.51 -8.26
CA ASN A 90 -14.71 0.12 -9.59
C ASN A 90 -14.99 -1.32 -9.92
N CYS A 91 -14.72 -2.21 -9.00
CA CYS A 91 -14.82 -3.64 -9.27
C CYS A 91 -16.25 -4.16 -9.24
N ILE A 92 -17.08 -3.59 -8.38
CA ILE A 92 -18.47 -4.00 -8.33
C ILE A 92 -19.18 -3.58 -9.60
N VAL A 93 -18.89 -2.38 -10.08
CA VAL A 93 -19.49 -1.92 -11.33
C VAL A 93 -19.12 -2.89 -12.44
N ASP A 94 -17.86 -3.27 -12.52
CA ASP A 94 -17.40 -4.20 -13.54
C ASP A 94 -18.07 -5.55 -13.40
N ALA A 95 -18.19 -6.04 -12.19
CA ALA A 95 -18.80 -7.34 -11.94
C ALA A 95 -20.25 -7.35 -12.33
N VAL A 96 -20.96 -6.27 -12.03
CA VAL A 96 -22.38 -6.17 -12.41
C VAL A 96 -22.51 -6.15 -13.92
N LYS A 97 -21.66 -5.38 -14.59
CA LYS A 97 -21.73 -5.30 -16.04
C LYS A 97 -21.43 -6.63 -16.71
N SER A 98 -20.49 -7.38 -16.16
CA SER A 98 -20.11 -8.66 -16.75
C SER A 98 -21.02 -9.80 -16.30
N GLY A 99 -21.79 -9.57 -15.26
CA GLY A 99 -22.63 -10.63 -14.71
C GLY A 99 -21.85 -11.69 -13.97
N ASP A 100 -20.65 -11.37 -13.53
CA ASP A 100 -19.77 -12.35 -12.90
C ASP A 100 -20.03 -12.42 -11.40
N LYS A 101 -20.83 -13.41 -11.01
CA LYS A 101 -21.19 -13.58 -9.61
C LYS A 101 -20.00 -13.98 -8.76
N THR A 102 -19.04 -14.67 -9.35
CA THR A 102 -17.85 -15.10 -8.60
C THR A 102 -17.07 -13.91 -8.08
N LYS A 103 -16.94 -12.87 -8.89
CA LYS A 103 -16.23 -11.68 -8.45
C LYS A 103 -16.92 -11.00 -7.29
N ILE A 104 -18.23 -10.98 -7.30
CA ILE A 104 -18.99 -10.38 -6.21
C ILE A 104 -18.81 -11.19 -4.94
N GLU A 105 -18.85 -12.50 -5.06
CA GLU A 105 -18.64 -13.38 -3.91
C GLU A 105 -17.25 -13.21 -3.33
N ASP A 106 -16.24 -13.13 -4.19
CA ASP A 106 -14.86 -12.95 -3.74
C ASP A 106 -14.70 -11.64 -2.98
N LEU A 107 -15.31 -10.59 -3.51
CA LEU A 107 -15.22 -9.30 -2.84
C LEU A 107 -15.92 -9.33 -1.48
N THR A 108 -17.07 -9.98 -1.41
CA THR A 108 -17.78 -10.11 -0.15
C THR A 108 -16.95 -10.83 0.90
N LYS A 109 -16.26 -11.88 0.50
CA LYS A 109 -15.38 -12.60 1.40
C LYS A 109 -14.23 -11.73 1.88
N ALA A 110 -13.66 -10.95 0.97
CA ALA A 110 -12.57 -10.06 1.33
C ALA A 110 -13.03 -9.02 2.34
N ILE A 111 -14.22 -8.47 2.14
CA ILE A 111 -14.79 -7.50 3.07
C ILE A 111 -14.96 -8.12 4.44
N ASP A 112 -15.51 -9.32 4.50
CA ASP A 112 -15.72 -10.00 5.77
C ASP A 112 -14.42 -10.22 6.50
N HIS A 113 -13.40 -10.64 5.80
CA HIS A 113 -12.09 -10.84 6.39
C HIS A 113 -11.53 -9.56 6.97
N PHE A 114 -11.68 -8.48 6.22
CA PHE A 114 -11.07 -7.23 6.64
C PHE A 114 -11.77 -6.61 7.84
N ILE A 115 -13.10 -6.74 7.89
CA ILE A 115 -13.85 -6.13 8.97
C ILE A 115 -13.63 -6.85 10.29
N LYS A 116 -13.36 -8.14 10.25
CA LYS A 116 -13.07 -8.87 11.47
C LYS A 116 -11.79 -8.41 12.10
#